data_2824d76e3588427ccee638f5f9810a17
#
_entry.id   2824d76e3588427ccee638f5f9810a17
#
_cell.length_a   1.000
_cell.length_b   1.000
_cell.length_c   1.000
_cell.angle_alpha   90.00
_cell.angle_beta   90.00
_cell.angle_gamma   90.00
#
_symmetry.space_group_name_H-M   'P 1'
#
loop_
_entity.id
_entity.type
_entity.pdbx_description
1 polymer ?
#
loop_
_entity_poly.entity_id
_entity_poly.type
_entity_poly.pdbx_seq_one_letter_code
_entity_poly.pdbx_strand_id
1 'polypeptide(L)'
;PAVSVVHVPFRRPFAPRDPHEAHRAATPLELLFDLVFVVAIASNAAQLHHGISAGHLNIILGYTFGWFAIWWAWMGYTWYASAYDNDDVIFRLLSFVIMSGSLALAAAIPDLVADGQSALGVAGYAIMRLGLVALWLRAAAHDPARRATALTYAAGITVVQLLWIARLWVPESWTLPTFFI
;
A
#
# COMPACT_ATOMS: atom_id res chain seq x y z
N PRO A 1 -13.85 -17.08 -32.70
CA PRO A 1 -13.66 -17.33 -31.29
C PRO A 1 -14.45 -16.27 -30.54
N ALA A 2 -15.53 -16.74 -29.84
CA ALA A 2 -16.35 -15.85 -29.04
C ALA A 2 -15.50 -15.42 -27.81
N VAL A 3 -15.34 -14.11 -27.63
CA VAL A 3 -14.75 -13.55 -26.43
C VAL A 3 -15.74 -13.86 -25.30
N SER A 4 -15.40 -14.81 -24.44
CA SER A 4 -16.21 -15.05 -23.24
C SER A 4 -16.06 -13.83 -22.33
N VAL A 5 -17.16 -13.06 -22.20
CA VAL A 5 -17.22 -11.97 -21.23
C VAL A 5 -17.16 -12.60 -19.83
N VAL A 6 -16.02 -12.45 -19.15
CA VAL A 6 -15.88 -12.89 -17.76
C VAL A 6 -16.80 -12.01 -16.90
N HIS A 7 -17.92 -12.58 -16.47
CA HIS A 7 -18.84 -11.89 -15.58
C HIS A 7 -18.26 -11.88 -14.16
N VAL A 8 -17.81 -10.73 -13.70
CA VAL A 8 -17.33 -10.55 -12.33
C VAL A 8 -18.53 -10.25 -11.43
N PRO A 9 -18.86 -11.12 -10.48
CA PRO A 9 -20.00 -10.89 -9.60
C PRO A 9 -19.73 -9.70 -8.68
N PHE A 10 -20.77 -8.91 -8.39
CA PHE A 10 -20.67 -7.76 -7.47
C PHE A 10 -20.20 -8.18 -6.07
N ARG A 11 -20.67 -9.33 -5.58
CA ARG A 11 -20.19 -9.99 -4.36
C ARG A 11 -20.04 -11.48 -4.60
N ARG A 12 -18.93 -12.04 -4.14
CA ARG A 12 -18.76 -13.50 -4.00
C ARG A 12 -18.94 -13.91 -2.54
N PRO A 13 -19.35 -15.18 -2.27
CA PRO A 13 -19.25 -15.73 -0.93
C PRO A 13 -17.83 -15.53 -0.43
N PHE A 14 -17.71 -14.90 0.74
CA PHE A 14 -16.39 -14.61 1.32
C PHE A 14 -15.81 -15.92 1.88
N ALA A 15 -14.69 -16.36 1.33
CA ALA A 15 -13.99 -17.54 1.79
C ALA A 15 -12.49 -17.21 1.92
N PRO A 16 -11.83 -17.70 2.98
CA PRO A 16 -10.38 -17.68 3.02
C PRO A 16 -9.83 -18.55 1.90
N ARG A 17 -8.66 -18.20 1.40
CA ARG A 17 -7.98 -18.96 0.35
C ARG A 17 -7.49 -20.30 0.88
N ASP A 18 -7.49 -21.33 0.03
CA ASP A 18 -6.95 -22.65 0.37
C ASP A 18 -5.40 -22.59 0.44
N PRO A 19 -4.78 -22.83 1.60
CA PRO A 19 -3.33 -22.82 1.75
C PRO A 19 -2.63 -23.96 1.00
N HIS A 20 -3.38 -24.98 0.55
CA HIS A 20 -2.86 -26.16 -0.16
C HIS A 20 -3.10 -26.12 -1.67
N GLU A 21 -3.47 -24.98 -2.22
CA GLU A 21 -3.66 -24.80 -3.66
C GLU A 21 -2.37 -25.11 -4.43
N ALA A 22 -2.40 -26.18 -5.23
CA ALA A 22 -1.19 -26.79 -5.82
C ALA A 22 -0.49 -25.90 -6.88
N HIS A 23 -1.21 -24.98 -7.53
CA HIS A 23 -0.69 -24.09 -8.59
C HIS A 23 -1.33 -22.71 -8.45
N ARG A 24 -0.68 -21.83 -7.68
CA ARG A 24 -1.09 -20.43 -7.58
C ARG A 24 -0.61 -19.65 -8.78
N ALA A 25 -1.50 -19.33 -9.72
CA ALA A 25 -1.25 -18.33 -10.73
C ALA A 25 -1.63 -16.93 -10.19
N ALA A 26 -0.77 -15.93 -10.40
CA ALA A 26 -1.11 -14.54 -10.08
C ALA A 26 -2.29 -14.10 -10.96
N THR A 27 -3.26 -13.41 -10.38
CA THR A 27 -4.39 -12.84 -11.11
C THR A 27 -3.93 -11.64 -11.95
N PRO A 28 -4.63 -11.28 -13.04
CA PRO A 28 -4.33 -10.06 -13.79
C PRO A 28 -4.37 -8.80 -12.92
N LEU A 29 -5.20 -8.77 -11.89
CA LEU A 29 -5.28 -7.67 -10.93
C LEU A 29 -4.04 -7.60 -10.03
N GLU A 30 -3.53 -8.74 -9.54
CA GLU A 30 -2.29 -8.80 -8.77
C GLU A 30 -1.11 -8.31 -9.62
N LEU A 31 -1.01 -8.75 -10.89
CA LEU A 31 0.05 -8.28 -11.80
C LEU A 31 -0.03 -6.77 -12.06
N LEU A 32 -1.23 -6.24 -12.27
CA LEU A 32 -1.43 -4.80 -12.43
C LEU A 32 -1.03 -4.04 -11.16
N PHE A 33 -1.39 -4.58 -9.99
CA PHE A 33 -1.02 -4.02 -8.70
C PHE A 33 0.50 -3.93 -8.54
N ASP A 34 1.22 -5.01 -8.85
CA ASP A 34 2.68 -5.04 -8.79
C ASP A 34 3.30 -4.00 -9.72
N LEU A 35 2.79 -3.88 -10.97
CA LEU A 35 3.27 -2.89 -11.92
C LEU A 35 3.10 -1.45 -11.43
N VAL A 36 1.98 -1.13 -10.77
CA VAL A 36 1.74 0.19 -10.20
C VAL A 36 2.76 0.50 -9.09
N PHE A 37 3.09 -0.47 -8.25
CA PHE A 37 4.12 -0.29 -7.21
C PHE A 37 5.52 -0.17 -7.78
N VAL A 38 5.82 -0.83 -8.91
CA VAL A 38 7.08 -0.62 -9.64
C VAL A 38 7.24 0.85 -10.07
N VAL A 39 6.17 1.53 -10.48
CA VAL A 39 6.23 2.97 -10.81
C VAL A 39 6.67 3.80 -9.61
N ALA A 40 6.14 3.54 -8.41
CA ALA A 40 6.54 4.24 -7.18
C ALA A 40 8.01 3.97 -6.83
N ILE A 41 8.46 2.72 -6.91
CA ILE A 41 9.87 2.37 -6.69
C ILE A 41 10.79 3.03 -7.72
N ALA A 42 10.40 3.05 -9.01
CA ALA A 42 11.18 3.69 -10.06
C ALA A 42 11.31 5.21 -9.85
N SER A 43 10.23 5.89 -9.43
CA SER A 43 10.27 7.31 -9.06
C SER A 43 11.24 7.57 -7.92
N ASN A 44 11.21 6.75 -6.86
CA ASN A 44 12.12 6.86 -5.73
C ASN A 44 13.59 6.62 -6.16
N ALA A 45 13.85 5.61 -6.98
CA ALA A 45 15.18 5.30 -7.50
C ALA A 45 15.74 6.42 -8.40
N ALA A 46 14.89 7.08 -9.19
CA ALA A 46 15.29 8.22 -10.00
C ALA A 46 15.81 9.39 -9.13
N GLN A 47 15.15 9.67 -7.99
CA GLN A 47 15.62 10.70 -7.06
C GLN A 47 16.98 10.33 -6.42
N LEU A 48 17.18 9.06 -6.07
CA LEU A 48 18.48 8.58 -5.60
C LEU A 48 19.56 8.82 -6.64
N HIS A 49 19.30 8.45 -7.89
CA HIS A 49 20.25 8.65 -8.99
C HIS A 49 20.61 10.14 -9.17
N HIS A 50 19.61 11.03 -9.18
CA HIS A 50 19.85 12.47 -9.30
C HIS A 50 20.67 13.02 -8.13
N GLY A 51 20.35 12.64 -6.89
CA GLY A 51 21.06 13.10 -5.71
C GLY A 51 22.53 12.64 -5.68
N ILE A 52 22.79 11.36 -5.99
CA ILE A 52 24.17 10.83 -6.06
C ILE A 52 24.96 11.55 -7.17
N SER A 53 24.38 11.77 -8.33
CA SER A 53 25.01 12.46 -9.45
C SER A 53 25.34 13.92 -9.11
N ALA A 54 24.57 14.54 -8.22
CA ALA A 54 24.81 15.88 -7.69
C ALA A 54 25.78 15.92 -6.48
N GLY A 55 26.27 14.76 -6.01
CA GLY A 55 27.18 14.66 -4.86
C GLY A 55 26.48 14.70 -3.50
N HIS A 56 25.15 14.61 -3.44
CA HIS A 56 24.34 14.68 -2.23
C HIS A 56 24.12 13.28 -1.63
N LEU A 57 25.08 12.77 -0.83
CA LEU A 57 25.00 11.43 -0.24
C LEU A 57 23.94 11.29 0.86
N ASN A 58 23.46 12.38 1.45
CA ASN A 58 22.37 12.40 2.44
C ASN A 58 21.04 11.87 1.87
N ILE A 59 20.86 11.91 0.55
CA ILE A 59 19.67 11.39 -0.12
C ILE A 59 19.47 9.88 0.09
N ILE A 60 20.54 9.13 0.39
CA ILE A 60 20.47 7.67 0.60
C ILE A 60 19.52 7.34 1.75
N LEU A 61 19.51 8.13 2.81
CA LEU A 61 18.62 7.92 3.94
C LEU A 61 17.16 8.14 3.53
N GLY A 62 16.86 9.25 2.85
CA GLY A 62 15.51 9.54 2.32
C GLY A 62 15.01 8.47 1.34
N TYR A 63 15.91 8.02 0.44
CA TYR A 63 15.61 6.90 -0.45
C TYR A 63 15.22 5.64 0.32
N THR A 64 16.00 5.28 1.34
CA THR A 64 15.76 4.06 2.13
C THR A 64 14.41 4.11 2.82
N PHE A 65 14.03 5.26 3.38
CA PHE A 65 12.69 5.44 3.98
C PHE A 65 11.57 5.37 2.94
N GLY A 66 11.73 6.03 1.80
CA GLY A 66 10.76 5.98 0.73
C GLY A 66 10.57 4.56 0.20
N TRP A 67 11.69 3.85 -0.02
CA TRP A 67 11.67 2.44 -0.42
C TRP A 67 10.95 1.56 0.61
N PHE A 68 11.27 1.71 1.89
CA PHE A 68 10.63 0.95 2.96
C PHE A 68 9.13 1.23 3.05
N ALA A 69 8.71 2.49 2.95
CA ALA A 69 7.29 2.85 2.99
C ALA A 69 6.49 2.23 1.83
N ILE A 70 7.05 2.29 0.61
CA ILE A 70 6.44 1.70 -0.59
C ILE A 70 6.38 0.17 -0.44
N TRP A 71 7.50 -0.45 -0.06
CA TRP A 71 7.60 -1.91 0.13
C TRP A 71 6.63 -2.40 1.21
N TRP A 72 6.52 -1.69 2.33
CA TRP A 72 5.61 -2.03 3.42
C TRP A 72 4.13 -1.91 3.02
N ALA A 73 3.80 -0.94 2.18
CA ALA A 73 2.46 -0.81 1.64
C ALA A 73 2.12 -1.96 0.68
N TRP A 74 3.04 -2.30 -0.22
CA TRP A 74 2.93 -3.44 -1.13
C TRP A 74 2.81 -4.76 -0.36
N MET A 75 3.69 -5.00 0.60
CA MET A 75 3.67 -6.20 1.46
C MET A 75 2.32 -6.36 2.18
N GLY A 76 1.78 -5.28 2.74
CA GLY A 76 0.50 -5.33 3.44
C GLY A 76 -0.66 -5.81 2.56
N TYR A 77 -0.71 -5.35 1.30
CA TYR A 77 -1.72 -5.80 0.36
C TYR A 77 -1.50 -7.24 -0.10
N THR A 78 -0.28 -7.61 -0.48
CA THR A 78 0.04 -8.97 -0.93
C THR A 78 -0.22 -10.01 0.16
N TRP A 79 0.04 -9.63 1.42
CA TRP A 79 -0.32 -10.46 2.58
C TRP A 79 -1.83 -10.66 2.68
N TYR A 80 -2.63 -9.60 2.54
CA TYR A 80 -4.08 -9.70 2.50
C TYR A 80 -4.56 -10.58 1.33
N ALA A 81 -4.08 -10.33 0.12
CA ALA A 81 -4.45 -11.06 -1.09
C ALA A 81 -4.07 -12.55 -1.01
N SER A 82 -3.00 -12.88 -0.28
CA SER A 82 -2.61 -14.26 -0.01
C SER A 82 -3.60 -15.00 0.88
N ALA A 83 -4.27 -14.28 1.79
CA ALA A 83 -5.25 -14.85 2.71
C ALA A 83 -6.68 -14.83 2.15
N TYR A 84 -7.03 -13.77 1.40
CA TYR A 84 -8.38 -13.47 0.95
C TYR A 84 -8.39 -12.89 -0.47
N ASP A 85 -8.47 -13.73 -1.47
CA ASP A 85 -8.64 -13.31 -2.86
C ASP A 85 -10.05 -13.67 -3.35
N ASN A 86 -11.00 -12.77 -3.10
CA ASN A 86 -12.40 -13.03 -3.49
C ASN A 86 -12.70 -12.62 -4.93
N ASP A 87 -11.81 -11.86 -5.59
CA ASP A 87 -11.94 -11.38 -6.98
C ASP A 87 -13.35 -10.90 -7.35
N ASP A 88 -14.02 -10.19 -6.45
CA ASP A 88 -15.30 -9.53 -6.69
C ASP A 88 -15.13 -8.02 -6.92
N VAL A 89 -16.19 -7.34 -7.32
CA VAL A 89 -16.15 -5.90 -7.64
C VAL A 89 -15.65 -5.07 -6.47
N ILE A 90 -16.04 -5.40 -5.23
CA ILE A 90 -15.62 -4.65 -4.05
C ILE A 90 -14.10 -4.80 -3.81
N PHE A 91 -13.57 -6.02 -3.92
CA PHE A 91 -12.14 -6.27 -3.81
C PHE A 91 -11.36 -5.50 -4.87
N ARG A 92 -11.81 -5.55 -6.14
CA ARG A 92 -11.19 -4.83 -7.25
C ARG A 92 -11.21 -3.32 -7.05
N LEU A 93 -12.34 -2.74 -6.62
CA LEU A 93 -12.44 -1.30 -6.35
C LEU A 93 -11.51 -0.85 -5.23
N LEU A 94 -11.43 -1.59 -4.12
CA LEU A 94 -10.50 -1.29 -3.03
C LEU A 94 -9.05 -1.43 -3.47
N SER A 95 -8.73 -2.41 -4.31
CA SER A 95 -7.40 -2.53 -4.92
C SER A 95 -7.05 -1.32 -5.79
N PHE A 96 -8.00 -0.82 -6.61
CA PHE A 96 -7.81 0.41 -7.39
C PHE A 96 -7.65 1.64 -6.50
N VAL A 97 -8.34 1.73 -5.37
CA VAL A 97 -8.13 2.81 -4.37
C VAL A 97 -6.69 2.76 -3.84
N ILE A 98 -6.18 1.56 -3.49
CA ILE A 98 -4.80 1.41 -3.03
C ILE A 98 -3.80 1.78 -4.14
N MET A 99 -4.01 1.32 -5.37
CA MET A 99 -3.17 1.68 -6.52
C MET A 99 -3.17 3.20 -6.78
N SER A 100 -4.31 3.87 -6.70
CA SER A 100 -4.38 5.33 -6.88
C SER A 100 -3.59 6.08 -5.80
N GLY A 101 -3.62 5.61 -4.56
CA GLY A 101 -2.80 6.13 -3.48
C GLY A 101 -1.30 5.94 -3.74
N SER A 102 -0.90 4.79 -4.29
CA SER A 102 0.50 4.51 -4.68
C SER A 102 0.99 5.45 -5.80
N LEU A 103 0.15 5.71 -6.80
CA LEU A 103 0.48 6.67 -7.87
C LEU A 103 0.58 8.11 -7.36
N ALA A 104 -0.30 8.50 -6.44
CA ALA A 104 -0.22 9.82 -5.78
C ALA A 104 1.07 9.95 -4.97
N LEU A 105 1.47 8.90 -4.24
CA LEU A 105 2.75 8.85 -3.54
C LEU A 105 3.92 8.94 -4.51
N ALA A 106 3.89 8.18 -5.62
CA ALA A 106 4.93 8.23 -6.64
C ALA A 106 5.13 9.63 -7.24
N ALA A 107 4.02 10.34 -7.50
CA ALA A 107 4.05 11.72 -7.98
C ALA A 107 4.59 12.71 -6.93
N ALA A 108 4.43 12.42 -5.65
CA ALA A 108 4.88 13.27 -4.54
C ALA A 108 6.35 13.06 -4.15
N ILE A 109 7.01 11.99 -4.62
CA ILE A 109 8.39 11.66 -4.22
C ILE A 109 9.38 12.80 -4.50
N PRO A 110 9.36 13.52 -5.63
CA PRO A 110 10.27 14.64 -5.85
C PRO A 110 10.14 15.72 -4.77
N ASP A 111 8.92 16.11 -4.39
CA ASP A 111 8.68 17.10 -3.34
C ASP A 111 9.10 16.60 -1.97
N LEU A 112 8.85 15.32 -1.66
CA LEU A 112 9.30 14.69 -0.42
C LEU A 112 10.81 14.69 -0.28
N VAL A 113 11.53 14.54 -1.39
CA VAL A 113 13.00 14.59 -1.41
C VAL A 113 13.53 16.02 -1.29
N ALA A 114 12.89 16.99 -1.97
CA ALA A 114 13.31 18.39 -1.98
C ALA A 114 13.03 19.08 -0.65
N ASP A 115 11.81 18.93 -0.13
CA ASP A 115 11.29 19.72 0.99
C ASP A 115 11.10 18.89 2.28
N GLY A 116 11.32 17.58 2.22
CA GLY A 116 11.10 16.65 3.34
C GLY A 116 9.63 16.44 3.71
N GLN A 117 8.69 17.13 3.05
CA GLN A 117 7.26 17.05 3.30
C GLN A 117 6.48 17.19 1.99
N SER A 118 5.37 16.45 1.87
CA SER A 118 4.43 16.60 0.76
C SER A 118 3.02 16.22 1.23
N ALA A 119 2.08 17.14 1.16
CA ALA A 119 0.68 16.86 1.47
C ALA A 119 0.12 15.77 0.54
N LEU A 120 0.52 15.76 -0.74
CA LEU A 120 0.13 14.73 -1.69
C LEU A 120 0.70 13.37 -1.29
N GLY A 121 1.96 13.32 -0.83
CA GLY A 121 2.60 12.09 -0.36
C GLY A 121 1.89 11.50 0.85
N VAL A 122 1.58 12.33 1.85
CA VAL A 122 0.81 11.93 3.05
C VAL A 122 -0.59 11.45 2.66
N ALA A 123 -1.28 12.18 1.78
CA ALA A 123 -2.61 11.81 1.31
C ALA A 123 -2.58 10.48 0.53
N GLY A 124 -1.62 10.31 -0.39
CA GLY A 124 -1.45 9.06 -1.15
C GLY A 124 -1.23 7.87 -0.23
N TYR A 125 -0.33 8.01 0.75
CA TYR A 125 -0.07 6.95 1.73
C TYR A 125 -1.31 6.64 2.60
N ALA A 126 -2.04 7.68 3.04
CA ALA A 126 -3.28 7.52 3.80
C ALA A 126 -4.36 6.78 2.98
N ILE A 127 -4.53 7.11 1.69
CA ILE A 127 -5.46 6.44 0.79
C ILE A 127 -5.13 4.94 0.68
N MET A 128 -3.85 4.59 0.50
CA MET A 128 -3.43 3.18 0.48
C MET A 128 -3.82 2.44 1.77
N ARG A 129 -3.54 3.07 2.92
CA ARG A 129 -3.85 2.47 4.23
C ARG A 129 -5.34 2.34 4.48
N LEU A 130 -6.14 3.34 4.12
CA LEU A 130 -7.61 3.28 4.23
C LEU A 130 -8.20 2.15 3.38
N GLY A 131 -7.71 1.98 2.15
CA GLY A 131 -8.11 0.86 1.29
C GLY A 131 -7.79 -0.49 1.92
N LEU A 132 -6.59 -0.63 2.49
CA LEU A 132 -6.17 -1.87 3.15
C LEU A 132 -6.96 -2.14 4.46
N VAL A 133 -7.22 -1.11 5.26
CA VAL A 133 -8.08 -1.22 6.46
C VAL A 133 -9.48 -1.66 6.08
N ALA A 134 -10.07 -1.09 5.00
CA ALA A 134 -11.38 -1.49 4.52
C ALA A 134 -11.42 -2.97 4.10
N LEU A 135 -10.36 -3.49 3.47
CA LEU A 135 -10.21 -4.90 3.14
C LEU A 135 -10.20 -5.77 4.41
N TRP A 136 -9.39 -5.42 5.42
CA TRP A 136 -9.31 -6.18 6.66
C TRP A 136 -10.61 -6.11 7.48
N LEU A 137 -11.29 -4.97 7.51
CA LEU A 137 -12.61 -4.85 8.16
C LEU A 137 -13.66 -5.70 7.46
N ARG A 138 -13.59 -5.77 6.12
CA ARG A 138 -14.44 -6.67 5.34
C ARG A 138 -14.18 -8.13 5.69
N ALA A 139 -12.91 -8.55 5.81
CA ALA A 139 -12.55 -9.88 6.27
C ALA A 139 -13.11 -10.17 7.67
N ALA A 140 -12.95 -9.23 8.61
CA ALA A 140 -13.49 -9.36 9.97
C ALA A 140 -15.01 -9.51 10.02
N ALA A 141 -15.72 -8.89 9.07
CA ALA A 141 -17.19 -8.99 9.00
C ALA A 141 -17.69 -10.33 8.43
N HIS A 142 -16.89 -10.99 7.60
CA HIS A 142 -17.34 -12.17 6.84
C HIS A 142 -16.62 -13.48 7.24
N ASP A 143 -15.53 -13.41 8.00
CA ASP A 143 -14.81 -14.58 8.52
C ASP A 143 -14.78 -14.55 10.07
N PRO A 144 -15.79 -15.11 10.74
CA PRO A 144 -15.85 -15.14 12.21
C PRO A 144 -14.67 -15.89 12.84
N ALA A 145 -14.14 -16.91 12.17
CA ALA A 145 -13.05 -17.73 12.69
C ALA A 145 -11.73 -16.93 12.81
N ARG A 146 -11.50 -15.96 11.91
CA ARG A 146 -10.28 -15.13 11.88
C ARG A 146 -10.55 -13.66 12.20
N ARG A 147 -11.76 -13.34 12.71
CA ARG A 147 -12.18 -11.97 13.00
C ARG A 147 -11.20 -11.21 13.90
N ALA A 148 -10.74 -11.84 14.97
CA ALA A 148 -9.80 -11.21 15.91
C ALA A 148 -8.50 -10.81 15.21
N THR A 149 -7.93 -11.70 14.39
CA THR A 149 -6.72 -11.42 13.61
C THR A 149 -6.96 -10.28 12.62
N ALA A 150 -8.06 -10.31 11.87
CA ALA A 150 -8.38 -9.27 10.90
C ALA A 150 -8.56 -7.89 11.55
N LEU A 151 -9.22 -7.82 12.71
CA LEU A 151 -9.35 -6.58 13.49
C LEU A 151 -8.01 -6.09 14.05
N THR A 152 -7.12 -6.99 14.47
CA THR A 152 -5.78 -6.63 14.92
C THR A 152 -4.96 -5.98 13.80
N TYR A 153 -5.02 -6.54 12.57
CA TYR A 153 -4.38 -5.91 11.41
C TYR A 153 -4.98 -4.55 11.09
N ALA A 154 -6.32 -4.44 11.04
CA ALA A 154 -6.99 -3.17 10.79
C ALA A 154 -6.62 -2.10 11.84
N ALA A 155 -6.63 -2.47 13.13
CA ALA A 155 -6.27 -1.57 14.23
C ALA A 155 -4.80 -1.17 14.17
N GLY A 156 -3.88 -2.11 13.96
CA GLY A 156 -2.45 -1.83 13.86
C GLY A 156 -2.13 -0.86 12.72
N ILE A 157 -2.68 -1.09 11.53
CA ILE A 157 -2.52 -0.19 10.38
C ILE A 157 -3.08 1.20 10.69
N THR A 158 -4.26 1.27 11.32
CA THR A 158 -4.90 2.54 11.68
C THR A 158 -4.07 3.32 12.69
N VAL A 159 -3.57 2.67 13.74
CA VAL A 159 -2.73 3.31 14.77
C VAL A 159 -1.45 3.89 14.15
N VAL A 160 -0.72 3.09 13.37
CA VAL A 160 0.49 3.56 12.68
C VAL A 160 0.18 4.74 11.75
N GLN A 161 -0.94 4.68 11.01
CA GLN A 161 -1.34 5.78 10.14
C GLN A 161 -1.67 7.06 10.90
N LEU A 162 -2.35 6.95 12.04
CA LEU A 162 -2.67 8.10 12.90
C LEU A 162 -1.40 8.73 13.49
N LEU A 163 -0.42 7.93 13.90
CA LEU A 163 0.89 8.42 14.35
C LEU A 163 1.63 9.16 13.22
N TRP A 164 1.59 8.64 12.01
CA TRP A 164 2.16 9.30 10.83
C TRP A 164 1.48 10.64 10.51
N ILE A 165 0.16 10.70 10.62
CA ILE A 165 -0.60 11.95 10.43
C ILE A 165 -0.30 12.92 11.58
N ALA A 166 -0.28 12.45 12.84
CA ALA A 166 0.03 13.28 14.00
C ALA A 166 1.41 13.94 13.91
N ARG A 167 2.37 13.31 13.22
CA ARG A 167 3.69 13.87 12.95
C ARG A 167 3.63 15.22 12.20
N LEU A 168 2.60 15.51 11.42
CA LEU A 168 2.46 16.81 10.74
C LEU A 168 2.35 18.01 11.71
N TRP A 169 2.01 17.76 12.97
CA TRP A 169 1.92 18.79 14.01
C TRP A 169 3.13 18.79 14.97
N VAL A 170 4.12 17.92 14.73
CA VAL A 170 5.34 17.85 15.57
C VAL A 170 6.33 18.92 15.11
N PRO A 171 6.91 19.73 16.03
CA PRO A 171 7.93 20.71 15.70
C PRO A 171 9.14 20.10 14.99
N GLU A 172 9.79 20.84 14.09
CA GLU A 172 10.94 20.37 13.29
C GLU A 172 12.10 19.80 14.14
N SER A 173 12.29 20.34 15.36
CA SER A 173 13.29 19.84 16.31
C SER A 173 13.11 18.39 16.75
N TRP A 174 11.92 17.83 16.58
CA TRP A 174 11.57 16.45 16.94
C TRP A 174 11.35 15.54 15.73
N THR A 175 11.57 16.03 14.52
CA THR A 175 11.27 15.28 13.29
C THR A 175 12.13 14.04 13.13
N LEU A 176 13.44 14.09 13.44
CA LEU A 176 14.34 12.94 13.31
C LEU A 176 13.98 11.78 14.26
N PRO A 177 13.72 12.00 15.58
CA PRO A 177 13.30 10.91 16.46
C PRO A 177 11.96 10.30 16.10
N THR A 178 11.02 11.08 15.54
CA THR A 178 9.68 10.61 15.18
C THR A 178 9.61 9.88 13.84
N PHE A 179 10.70 9.87 13.05
CA PHE A 179 10.79 9.06 11.83
C PHE A 179 10.87 7.56 12.13
N PHE A 180 11.30 7.17 13.32
CA PHE A 180 11.52 5.78 13.72
C PHE A 180 10.36 5.18 14.54
N ILE A 181 9.26 5.88 14.70
CA ILE A 181 8.02 5.41 15.33
C ILE A 181 7.01 4.98 14.25
#